data_4f5766d64c3e75e465b94657e9ca7667
#
_entry.id   4f5766d64c3e75e465b94657e9ca7667
#
_cell.length_a   1.000
_cell.length_b   1.000
_cell.length_c   1.000
_cell.angle_alpha   90.00
_cell.angle_beta   90.00
_cell.angle_gamma   90.00
#
_symmetry.space_group_name_H-M   'P 1'
#
loop_
_entity.id
_entity.type
_entity.pdbx_description
1 polymer ?
#
loop_
_entity_poly.entity_id
_entity_poly.type
_entity_poly.pdbx_seq_one_letter_code
_entity_poly.pdbx_strand_id
1 'polypeptide(L)'
;MKTVGDKLTAFAITGVKPGQPEDAYFTITEKSFEGKWKVIVYYPKDFTFVCPTEIVAYDKLTTDFADRDAVLLTGSTDNEFCKTAWQKAHPDLQKITHTQFADTARHQSGEERGSVSLIEQLGVFYAPAGAALRATFIVDPQNVIQHITVNNLDVGRNPEETLRVLDALQTGELCPCNRAIGGATL
;
A
#
# COMPACT_ATOMS: atom_id res chain seq x y z
N MET A 1 8.46 -13.11 7.44
CA MET A 1 8.26 -11.65 7.38
C MET A 1 9.43 -11.04 6.61
N LYS A 2 9.16 -10.27 5.58
CA LYS A 2 10.19 -9.52 4.82
C LYS A 2 10.48 -8.19 5.52
N THR A 3 11.71 -7.70 5.35
CA THR A 3 12.16 -6.44 5.94
C THR A 3 12.84 -5.54 4.88
N VAL A 4 13.36 -4.39 5.28
CA VAL A 4 14.13 -3.49 4.41
C VAL A 4 15.33 -4.25 3.82
N GLY A 5 15.53 -4.12 2.52
CA GLY A 5 16.52 -4.86 1.73
C GLY A 5 16.01 -6.17 1.13
N ASP A 6 14.89 -6.71 1.60
CA ASP A 6 14.30 -7.92 1.02
C ASP A 6 13.52 -7.60 -0.27
N LYS A 7 13.60 -8.50 -1.22
CA LYS A 7 12.84 -8.42 -2.47
C LYS A 7 11.46 -9.07 -2.31
N LEU A 8 10.42 -8.43 -2.83
CA LEU A 8 9.10 -9.06 -2.96
C LEU A 8 9.21 -10.29 -3.87
N THR A 9 8.61 -11.39 -3.43
CA THR A 9 8.47 -12.61 -4.24
C THR A 9 7.10 -12.65 -4.88
N ALA A 10 6.82 -13.66 -5.72
CA ALA A 10 5.54 -13.79 -6.40
C ALA A 10 4.34 -13.67 -5.44
N PHE A 11 3.37 -12.89 -5.83
CA PHE A 11 2.07 -12.75 -5.17
C PHE A 11 1.00 -12.45 -6.22
N ALA A 12 -0.27 -12.61 -5.84
CA ALA A 12 -1.41 -12.18 -6.65
C ALA A 12 -2.52 -11.66 -5.73
N ILE A 13 -2.88 -10.39 -5.91
CA ILE A 13 -3.96 -9.72 -5.19
C ILE A 13 -4.91 -9.06 -6.19
N THR A 14 -6.14 -8.77 -5.79
CA THR A 14 -7.10 -8.11 -6.67
C THR A 14 -7.00 -6.60 -6.53
N GLY A 15 -6.67 -5.92 -7.62
CA GLY A 15 -6.76 -4.46 -7.74
C GLY A 15 -8.18 -4.00 -8.01
N VAL A 16 -8.56 -2.85 -7.44
CA VAL A 16 -9.84 -2.19 -7.63
C VAL A 16 -9.58 -0.78 -8.15
N LYS A 17 -9.98 -0.52 -9.39
CA LYS A 17 -9.82 0.80 -10.01
C LYS A 17 -10.76 1.83 -9.35
N PRO A 18 -10.32 3.09 -9.21
CA PRO A 18 -11.22 4.17 -8.78
C PRO A 18 -12.31 4.45 -9.82
N GLY A 19 -13.40 5.10 -9.39
CA GLY A 19 -14.48 5.52 -10.29
C GLY A 19 -15.35 4.38 -10.83
N GLN A 20 -15.10 3.15 -10.44
CA GLN A 20 -15.91 1.95 -10.72
C GLN A 20 -16.26 1.72 -12.20
N PRO A 21 -15.27 1.66 -13.11
CA PRO A 21 -15.51 1.29 -14.50
C PRO A 21 -16.04 -0.15 -14.61
N GLU A 22 -16.56 -0.55 -15.78
CA GLU A 22 -17.04 -1.93 -16.01
C GLU A 22 -15.93 -2.97 -15.77
N ASP A 23 -14.67 -2.63 -16.07
CA ASP A 23 -13.47 -3.43 -15.83
C ASP A 23 -12.77 -3.04 -14.52
N ALA A 24 -13.53 -2.82 -13.44
CA ALA A 24 -13.02 -2.32 -12.17
C ALA A 24 -11.93 -3.21 -11.53
N TYR A 25 -11.95 -4.50 -11.80
CA TYR A 25 -11.08 -5.48 -11.15
C TYR A 25 -9.97 -5.96 -12.08
N PHE A 26 -8.75 -6.08 -11.54
CA PHE A 26 -7.60 -6.63 -12.25
C PHE A 26 -6.63 -7.30 -11.25
N THR A 27 -5.70 -8.08 -11.76
CA THR A 27 -4.71 -8.76 -10.91
C THR A 27 -3.47 -7.87 -10.76
N ILE A 28 -3.04 -7.67 -9.51
CA ILE A 28 -1.76 -7.05 -9.16
C ILE A 28 -0.81 -8.15 -8.71
N THR A 29 0.38 -8.18 -9.31
CA THR A 29 1.47 -9.10 -8.99
C THR A 29 2.76 -8.33 -8.72
N GLU A 30 3.83 -9.02 -8.37
CA GLU A 30 5.17 -8.42 -8.24
C GLU A 30 5.68 -7.80 -9.55
N LYS A 31 5.13 -8.21 -10.70
CA LYS A 31 5.46 -7.66 -12.04
C LYS A 31 4.62 -6.46 -12.42
N SER A 32 3.55 -6.20 -11.68
CA SER A 32 2.73 -5.01 -11.93
C SER A 32 3.50 -3.75 -11.60
N PHE A 33 3.27 -2.70 -12.41
CA PHE A 33 3.94 -1.40 -12.25
C PHE A 33 5.48 -1.50 -12.34
N GLU A 34 5.97 -2.30 -13.28
CA GLU A 34 7.40 -2.47 -13.53
C GLU A 34 8.07 -1.11 -13.82
N GLY A 35 9.27 -0.91 -13.27
CA GLY A 35 10.01 0.35 -13.39
C GLY A 35 9.51 1.48 -12.49
N LYS A 36 8.41 1.30 -11.75
CA LYS A 36 7.86 2.29 -10.82
C LYS A 36 8.20 1.97 -9.37
N TRP A 37 8.34 3.00 -8.56
CA TRP A 37 8.24 2.88 -7.12
C TRP A 37 6.80 2.51 -6.73
N LYS A 38 6.63 1.83 -5.61
CA LYS A 38 5.31 1.41 -5.11
C LYS A 38 5.18 1.83 -3.65
N VAL A 39 4.15 2.60 -3.36
CA VAL A 39 3.74 2.92 -1.98
C VAL A 39 2.54 2.04 -1.66
N ILE A 40 2.78 0.99 -0.88
CA ILE A 40 1.78 -0.02 -0.52
C ILE A 40 1.30 0.25 0.90
N VAL A 41 0.03 0.59 1.05
CA VAL A 41 -0.58 1.03 2.31
C VAL A 41 -1.66 0.05 2.73
N TYR A 42 -1.37 -0.79 3.73
CA TYR A 42 -2.38 -1.64 4.37
C TYR A 42 -3.13 -0.88 5.44
N TYR A 43 -4.45 -1.04 5.49
CA TYR A 43 -5.31 -0.61 6.58
C TYR A 43 -6.16 -1.80 7.09
N PRO A 44 -6.69 -1.77 8.33
CA PRO A 44 -7.30 -2.95 8.94
C PRO A 44 -8.55 -3.46 8.24
N LYS A 45 -9.58 -2.62 8.08
CA LYS A 45 -10.91 -3.05 7.61
C LYS A 45 -11.66 -1.94 6.88
N ASP A 46 -12.43 -2.35 5.88
CA ASP A 46 -13.42 -1.50 5.22
C ASP A 46 -14.58 -1.16 6.19
N PHE A 47 -15.34 -0.13 5.89
CA PHE A 47 -16.50 0.33 6.68
C PHE A 47 -16.19 0.66 8.14
N THR A 48 -15.00 1.24 8.41
CA THR A 48 -14.56 1.66 9.75
C THR A 48 -14.36 3.18 9.82
N PHE A 49 -13.78 3.67 10.92
CA PHE A 49 -13.72 5.11 11.22
C PHE A 49 -12.39 5.77 10.91
N VAL A 50 -11.26 5.16 11.28
CA VAL A 50 -9.92 5.70 11.03
C VAL A 50 -9.48 5.45 9.58
N CYS A 51 -9.81 4.27 9.02
CA CYS A 51 -9.33 3.86 7.71
C CYS A 51 -9.71 4.82 6.57
N PRO A 52 -10.94 5.35 6.48
CA PRO A 52 -11.27 6.28 5.39
C PRO A 52 -10.49 7.60 5.51
N THR A 53 -10.15 8.05 6.73
CA THR A 53 -9.33 9.26 6.90
C THR A 53 -7.92 9.09 6.35
N GLU A 54 -7.32 7.90 6.53
CA GLU A 54 -6.00 7.58 5.96
C GLU A 54 -6.07 7.50 4.43
N ILE A 55 -7.04 6.75 3.88
CA ILE A 55 -7.21 6.58 2.43
C ILE A 55 -7.33 7.94 1.74
N VAL A 56 -8.18 8.84 2.26
CA VAL A 56 -8.36 10.19 1.73
C VAL A 56 -7.10 11.05 1.89
N ALA A 57 -6.39 10.92 3.01
CA ALA A 57 -5.14 11.67 3.23
C ALA A 57 -4.03 11.23 2.27
N TYR A 58 -3.89 9.93 2.02
CA TYR A 58 -2.99 9.41 0.99
C TYR A 58 -3.42 9.82 -0.42
N ASP A 59 -4.73 9.79 -0.73
CA ASP A 59 -5.25 10.17 -2.04
C ASP A 59 -4.90 11.61 -2.44
N LYS A 60 -4.90 12.53 -1.48
CA LYS A 60 -4.51 13.93 -1.71
C LYS A 60 -3.07 14.07 -2.21
N LEU A 61 -2.22 13.10 -1.96
CA LEU A 61 -0.81 13.08 -2.40
C LEU A 61 -0.59 12.20 -3.64
N THR A 62 -1.66 11.71 -4.30
CA THR A 62 -1.53 10.82 -5.46
C THR A 62 -0.71 11.47 -6.58
N THR A 63 -0.92 12.76 -6.85
CA THR A 63 -0.14 13.51 -7.85
C THR A 63 1.33 13.62 -7.42
N ASP A 64 1.60 13.94 -6.15
CA ASP A 64 2.96 14.08 -5.63
C ASP A 64 3.75 12.76 -5.71
N PHE A 65 3.06 11.62 -5.48
CA PHE A 65 3.63 10.29 -5.68
C PHE A 65 3.88 10.01 -7.17
N ALA A 66 2.91 10.34 -8.04
CA ALA A 66 3.04 10.14 -9.48
C ALA A 66 4.17 10.96 -10.10
N ASP A 67 4.37 12.21 -9.66
CA ASP A 67 5.48 13.09 -10.06
C ASP A 67 6.86 12.53 -9.67
N ARG A 68 6.88 11.57 -8.74
CA ARG A 68 8.06 10.82 -8.29
C ARG A 68 8.11 9.39 -8.84
N ASP A 69 7.45 9.14 -9.97
CA ASP A 69 7.36 7.79 -10.56
C ASP A 69 6.90 6.71 -9.58
N ALA A 70 6.06 7.07 -8.62
CA ALA A 70 5.54 6.14 -7.63
C ALA A 70 4.03 5.90 -7.82
N VAL A 71 3.63 4.64 -7.66
CA VAL A 71 2.23 4.22 -7.66
C VAL A 71 1.77 4.06 -6.22
N LEU A 72 0.67 4.73 -5.87
CA LEU A 72 -0.01 4.56 -4.59
C LEU A 72 -1.02 3.43 -4.67
N LEU A 73 -0.94 2.50 -3.73
CA LEU A 73 -1.84 1.36 -3.57
C LEU A 73 -2.31 1.31 -2.12
N THR A 74 -3.62 1.37 -1.87
CA THR A 74 -4.18 1.19 -0.53
C THR A 74 -5.05 -0.07 -0.47
N GLY A 75 -5.03 -0.81 0.62
CA GLY A 75 -5.84 -2.02 0.68
C GLY A 75 -5.92 -2.67 2.06
N SER A 76 -6.73 -3.71 2.13
CA SER A 76 -6.99 -4.49 3.33
C SER A 76 -7.17 -5.97 2.99
N THR A 77 -7.54 -6.75 3.99
CA THR A 77 -7.92 -8.16 3.83
C THR A 77 -9.38 -8.35 3.41
N ASP A 78 -10.15 -7.28 3.30
CA ASP A 78 -11.51 -7.34 2.76
C ASP A 78 -11.46 -7.50 1.24
N ASN A 79 -12.53 -8.09 0.68
CA ASN A 79 -12.59 -8.41 -0.74
C ASN A 79 -12.89 -7.18 -1.61
N GLU A 80 -12.73 -7.36 -2.92
CA GLU A 80 -12.93 -6.32 -3.94
C GLU A 80 -14.37 -5.78 -3.96
N PHE A 81 -15.35 -6.60 -3.65
CA PHE A 81 -16.76 -6.18 -3.61
C PHE A 81 -17.03 -5.26 -2.41
N CYS A 82 -16.42 -5.54 -1.25
CA CYS A 82 -16.45 -4.64 -0.10
C CYS A 82 -15.89 -3.27 -0.46
N LYS A 83 -14.73 -3.22 -1.12
CA LYS A 83 -14.10 -1.95 -1.53
C LYS A 83 -14.99 -1.15 -2.47
N THR A 84 -15.55 -1.80 -3.48
CA THR A 84 -16.46 -1.16 -4.43
C THR A 84 -17.73 -0.64 -3.72
N ALA A 85 -18.30 -1.44 -2.82
CA ALA A 85 -19.48 -1.01 -2.06
C ALA A 85 -19.15 0.17 -1.13
N TRP A 86 -17.98 0.15 -0.49
CA TRP A 86 -17.56 1.23 0.39
C TRP A 86 -17.23 2.51 -0.36
N GLN A 87 -16.57 2.44 -1.50
CA GLN A 87 -16.39 3.59 -2.40
C GLN A 87 -17.74 4.23 -2.76
N LYS A 88 -18.78 3.42 -3.06
CA LYS A 88 -20.13 3.94 -3.36
C LYS A 88 -20.80 4.58 -2.16
N ALA A 89 -20.64 4.01 -0.99
CA ALA A 89 -21.36 4.44 0.21
C ALA A 89 -20.73 5.64 0.94
N HIS A 90 -19.41 5.84 0.80
CA HIS A 90 -18.70 6.88 1.56
C HIS A 90 -18.40 8.10 0.68
N PRO A 91 -18.91 9.32 1.04
CA PRO A 91 -18.83 10.51 0.19
C PRO A 91 -17.42 10.88 -0.27
N ASP A 92 -16.43 10.70 0.60
CA ASP A 92 -15.05 11.06 0.27
C ASP A 92 -14.33 9.95 -0.52
N LEU A 93 -14.67 8.68 -0.29
CA LEU A 93 -14.08 7.56 -1.02
C LEU A 93 -14.59 7.45 -2.47
N GLN A 94 -15.74 8.03 -2.79
CA GLN A 94 -16.23 8.16 -4.17
C GLN A 94 -15.26 8.96 -5.06
N LYS A 95 -14.43 9.80 -4.46
CA LYS A 95 -13.57 10.78 -5.15
C LYS A 95 -12.12 10.33 -5.24
N ILE A 96 -11.74 9.22 -4.61
CA ILE A 96 -10.36 8.74 -4.66
C ILE A 96 -9.92 8.44 -6.09
N THR A 97 -8.66 8.67 -6.38
CA THR A 97 -8.07 8.56 -7.71
C THR A 97 -7.05 7.44 -7.83
N HIS A 98 -6.59 6.89 -6.71
CA HIS A 98 -5.63 5.79 -6.68
C HIS A 98 -6.32 4.42 -6.65
N THR A 99 -5.56 3.39 -7.00
CA THR A 99 -6.01 1.99 -6.96
C THR A 99 -6.08 1.48 -5.51
N GLN A 100 -7.21 0.87 -5.16
CA GLN A 100 -7.29 0.03 -3.97
C GLN A 100 -6.96 -1.43 -4.29
N PHE A 101 -6.64 -2.23 -3.28
CA PHE A 101 -6.45 -3.67 -3.45
C PHE A 101 -7.12 -4.49 -2.36
N ALA A 102 -7.47 -5.71 -2.71
CA ALA A 102 -8.01 -6.75 -1.83
C ALA A 102 -6.99 -7.89 -1.72
N ASP A 103 -6.46 -8.12 -0.53
CA ASP A 103 -5.52 -9.21 -0.23
C ASP A 103 -6.22 -10.27 0.64
N THR A 104 -7.08 -11.05 0.00
CA THR A 104 -7.94 -12.04 0.67
C THR A 104 -7.31 -13.43 0.78
N ALA A 105 -6.32 -13.74 -0.06
CA ALA A 105 -5.68 -15.05 -0.07
C ALA A 105 -4.93 -15.30 1.24
N ARG A 106 -5.01 -16.55 1.73
CA ARG A 106 -4.22 -17.02 2.86
C ARG A 106 -3.54 -18.31 2.47
N HIS A 107 -2.29 -18.45 2.87
CA HIS A 107 -1.55 -19.67 2.64
C HIS A 107 -2.06 -20.78 3.57
N GLN A 108 -2.48 -21.90 3.02
CA GLN A 108 -2.72 -23.10 3.82
C GLN A 108 -1.45 -23.94 3.81
N SER A 109 -0.97 -24.30 5.00
CA SER A 109 0.21 -25.15 5.13
C SER A 109 0.03 -26.48 4.38
N GLY A 110 0.94 -26.75 3.44
CA GLY A 110 0.95 -28.00 2.65
C GLY A 110 0.48 -27.89 1.21
N GLU A 111 0.06 -26.71 0.74
CA GLU A 111 -0.23 -26.49 -0.67
C GLU A 111 0.92 -25.73 -1.36
N GLU A 112 1.52 -26.33 -2.39
CA GLU A 112 2.36 -25.63 -3.35
C GLU A 112 1.46 -24.73 -4.22
N ARG A 113 1.11 -23.56 -3.72
CA ARG A 113 0.49 -22.51 -4.54
C ARG A 113 1.56 -21.59 -5.08
N GLY A 114 1.49 -21.29 -6.36
CA GLY A 114 2.43 -20.44 -7.07
C GLY A 114 2.45 -18.96 -6.64
N SER A 115 1.61 -18.56 -5.69
CA SER A 115 1.61 -17.20 -5.13
C SER A 115 1.26 -17.22 -3.65
N VAL A 116 2.09 -16.59 -2.84
CA VAL A 116 1.84 -16.31 -1.42
C VAL A 116 1.08 -15.00 -1.31
N SER A 117 0.14 -14.90 -0.37
CA SER A 117 -0.51 -13.64 -0.02
C SER A 117 0.55 -12.56 0.29
N LEU A 118 0.36 -11.36 -0.24
CA LEU A 118 1.31 -10.27 -0.03
C LEU A 118 1.41 -9.88 1.45
N ILE A 119 0.28 -9.82 2.18
CA ILE A 119 0.26 -9.49 3.60
C ILE A 119 1.04 -10.51 4.45
N GLU A 120 1.02 -11.79 4.05
CA GLU A 120 1.77 -12.84 4.75
C GLU A 120 3.28 -12.72 4.48
N GLN A 121 3.69 -12.41 3.24
CA GLN A 121 5.09 -12.09 2.93
C GLN A 121 5.60 -10.94 3.79
N LEU A 122 4.81 -9.88 3.89
CA LEU A 122 5.15 -8.66 4.61
C LEU A 122 5.04 -8.81 6.13
N GLY A 123 4.34 -9.84 6.62
CA GLY A 123 4.24 -10.16 8.04
C GLY A 123 3.41 -9.17 8.85
N VAL A 124 2.44 -8.51 8.21
CA VAL A 124 1.57 -7.50 8.84
C VAL A 124 0.12 -7.97 9.03
N PHE A 125 -0.13 -9.26 8.87
CA PHE A 125 -1.40 -9.87 9.24
C PHE A 125 -1.49 -10.02 10.76
N TYR A 126 -2.44 -9.31 11.37
CA TYR A 126 -2.69 -9.38 12.81
C TYR A 126 -3.80 -10.39 13.09
N ALA A 127 -3.42 -11.62 13.37
CA ALA A 127 -4.32 -12.76 13.54
C ALA A 127 -5.44 -12.54 14.59
N PRO A 128 -5.21 -11.90 15.75
CA PRO A 128 -6.28 -11.66 16.73
C PRO A 128 -7.45 -10.83 16.21
N ALA A 129 -7.20 -9.93 15.25
CA ALA A 129 -8.25 -9.11 14.62
C ALA A 129 -8.70 -9.67 13.25
N GLY A 130 -8.00 -10.69 12.71
CA GLY A 130 -8.23 -11.20 11.37
C GLY A 130 -8.03 -10.14 10.28
N ALA A 131 -7.12 -9.19 10.48
CA ALA A 131 -6.98 -7.99 9.66
C ALA A 131 -5.51 -7.58 9.51
N ALA A 132 -5.24 -6.64 8.61
CA ALA A 132 -3.92 -6.02 8.50
C ALA A 132 -3.66 -5.06 9.67
N LEU A 133 -2.40 -4.93 10.08
CA LEU A 133 -1.93 -3.75 10.81
C LEU A 133 -1.93 -2.52 9.87
N ARG A 134 -1.81 -1.32 10.43
CA ARG A 134 -1.63 -0.09 9.63
C ARG A 134 -0.20 0.00 9.15
N ALA A 135 0.11 -0.64 8.03
CA ALA A 135 1.46 -0.77 7.52
C ALA A 135 1.64 -0.04 6.19
N THR A 136 2.75 0.67 6.05
CA THR A 136 3.17 1.32 4.80
C THR A 136 4.52 0.77 4.39
N PHE A 137 4.63 0.38 3.13
CA PHE A 137 5.87 -0.08 2.51
C PHE A 137 6.19 0.83 1.33
N ILE A 138 7.45 1.26 1.22
CA ILE A 138 7.99 1.86 0.01
C ILE A 138 8.89 0.81 -0.65
N VAL A 139 8.56 0.45 -1.88
CA VAL A 139 9.24 -0.58 -2.66
C VAL A 139 9.79 0.05 -3.93
N ASP A 140 11.06 -0.20 -4.23
CA ASP A 140 11.74 0.37 -5.39
C ASP A 140 11.35 -0.32 -6.72
N PRO A 141 11.81 0.21 -7.86
CA PRO A 141 11.55 -0.39 -9.18
C PRO A 141 12.07 -1.83 -9.35
N GLN A 142 13.04 -2.27 -8.55
CA GLN A 142 13.59 -3.62 -8.53
C GLN A 142 12.84 -4.57 -7.60
N ASN A 143 11.72 -4.11 -7.04
CA ASN A 143 10.91 -4.82 -6.04
C ASN A 143 11.60 -5.05 -4.69
N VAL A 144 12.59 -4.23 -4.33
CA VAL A 144 13.23 -4.26 -3.01
C VAL A 144 12.52 -3.30 -2.06
N ILE A 145 12.22 -3.76 -0.86
CA ILE A 145 11.61 -2.95 0.20
C ILE A 145 12.66 -1.97 0.72
N GLN A 146 12.38 -0.68 0.62
CA GLN A 146 13.28 0.41 1.02
C GLN A 146 12.85 1.07 2.35
N HIS A 147 11.57 0.97 2.72
CA HIS A 147 11.04 1.55 3.96
C HIS A 147 9.83 0.77 4.43
N ILE A 148 9.67 0.71 5.76
CA ILE A 148 8.51 0.10 6.43
C ILE A 148 8.10 0.98 7.62
N THR A 149 6.82 1.29 7.71
CA THR A 149 6.21 1.86 8.93
C THR A 149 5.02 1.02 9.32
N VAL A 150 4.91 0.66 10.60
CA VAL A 150 3.78 -0.11 11.13
C VAL A 150 3.26 0.55 12.40
N ASN A 151 1.99 0.94 12.39
CA ASN A 151 1.28 1.45 13.55
C ASN A 151 0.30 0.38 14.09
N ASN A 152 -0.01 0.48 15.38
CA ASN A 152 -1.13 -0.25 15.98
C ASN A 152 -2.46 0.21 15.36
N LEU A 153 -3.50 -0.61 15.53
CA LEU A 153 -4.81 -0.46 14.89
C LEU A 153 -5.49 0.90 15.15
N ASP A 154 -5.23 1.52 16.31
CA ASP A 154 -5.92 2.73 16.76
C ASP A 154 -5.23 4.03 16.32
N VAL A 155 -4.04 3.94 15.73
CA VAL A 155 -3.21 5.13 15.42
C VAL A 155 -3.02 5.28 13.92
N GLY A 156 -3.66 6.29 13.32
CA GLY A 156 -3.49 6.67 11.91
C GLY A 156 -2.07 7.15 11.61
N ARG A 157 -1.68 7.06 10.35
CA ARG A 157 -0.34 7.42 9.85
C ARG A 157 -0.32 8.85 9.32
N ASN A 158 0.90 9.36 9.10
CA ASN A 158 1.14 10.62 8.40
C ASN A 158 1.61 10.33 6.95
N PRO A 159 0.77 10.56 5.93
CA PRO A 159 1.15 10.35 4.53
C PRO A 159 2.26 11.27 4.03
N GLU A 160 2.38 12.49 4.57
CA GLU A 160 3.44 13.44 4.20
C GLU A 160 4.82 12.91 4.60
N GLU A 161 4.91 12.19 5.73
CA GLU A 161 6.17 11.51 6.10
C GLU A 161 6.50 10.38 5.12
N THR A 162 5.51 9.65 4.61
CA THR A 162 5.73 8.65 3.57
C THR A 162 6.30 9.29 2.29
N LEU A 163 5.73 10.43 1.88
CA LEU A 163 6.21 11.18 0.72
C LEU A 163 7.64 11.72 0.94
N ARG A 164 7.91 12.27 2.13
CA ARG A 164 9.23 12.75 2.52
C ARG A 164 10.29 11.65 2.46
N VAL A 165 9.97 10.46 2.95
CA VAL A 165 10.89 9.31 2.90
C VAL A 165 11.12 8.83 1.47
N LEU A 166 10.07 8.76 0.65
CA LEU A 166 10.20 8.42 -0.77
C LEU A 166 11.15 9.40 -1.49
N ASP A 167 10.95 10.72 -1.28
CA ASP A 167 11.82 11.76 -1.85
C ASP A 167 13.29 11.57 -1.44
N ALA A 168 13.51 11.25 -0.17
CA ALA A 168 14.87 10.99 0.34
C ALA A 168 15.49 9.73 -0.29
N LEU A 169 14.75 8.64 -0.39
CA LEU A 169 15.21 7.37 -0.99
C LEU A 169 15.60 7.54 -2.45
N GLN A 170 14.89 8.39 -3.18
CA GLN A 170 15.15 8.63 -4.61
C GLN A 170 16.40 9.47 -4.89
N THR A 171 16.95 10.16 -3.90
CA THR A 171 18.21 10.89 -4.09
C THR A 171 19.39 9.94 -4.34
N GLY A 172 19.34 8.73 -3.78
CA GLY A 172 20.47 7.79 -3.79
C GLY A 172 21.68 8.24 -2.95
N GLU A 173 21.54 9.31 -2.18
CA GLU A 173 22.60 9.96 -1.40
C GLU A 173 22.35 9.86 0.11
N LEU A 174 23.35 10.25 0.90
CA LEU A 174 23.19 10.30 2.35
C LEU A 174 22.29 11.48 2.73
N CYS A 175 21.16 11.21 3.33
CA CYS A 175 20.18 12.19 3.75
C CYS A 175 20.30 12.47 5.25
N PRO A 176 20.44 13.74 5.68
CA PRO A 176 20.50 14.08 7.10
C PRO A 176 19.15 13.84 7.80
N CYS A 177 19.20 13.74 9.13
CA CYS A 177 18.01 13.71 9.96
C CYS A 177 17.10 14.92 9.65
N ASN A 178 15.79 14.72 9.65
CA ASN A 178 14.78 15.76 9.38
C ASN A 178 14.93 16.46 8.02
N ARG A 179 15.55 15.83 7.03
CA ARG A 179 15.61 16.38 5.69
C ARG A 179 14.18 16.62 5.17
N ALA A 180 13.89 17.85 4.78
CA ALA A 180 12.63 18.17 4.11
C ALA A 180 12.61 17.65 2.66
N ILE A 181 11.44 17.56 2.05
CA ILE A 181 11.28 17.27 0.62
C ILE A 181 12.10 18.28 -0.20
N GLY A 182 12.92 17.80 -1.13
CA GLY A 182 13.82 18.62 -1.93
C GLY A 182 14.99 19.27 -1.15
N GLY A 183 15.16 18.94 0.14
CA GLY A 183 16.28 19.45 0.94
C GLY A 183 17.63 18.88 0.50
N ALA A 184 18.71 19.52 0.95
CA ALA A 184 20.07 19.11 0.63
C ALA A 184 20.40 17.71 1.19
N THR A 185 21.31 17.03 0.53
CA THR A 185 21.99 15.80 0.96
C THR A 185 23.32 16.11 1.61
N LEU A 186 23.99 15.14 2.21
CA LEU A 186 25.31 15.29 2.83
C LEU A 186 26.44 15.18 1.82
#